data_9ea04ced1d8b8f149a955a0bdbee17fe
#
_entry.id   9ea04ced1d8b8f149a955a0bdbee17fe
#
_cell.length_a   1.000
_cell.length_b   1.000
_cell.length_c   1.000
_cell.angle_alpha   90.00
_cell.angle_beta   90.00
_cell.angle_gamma   90.00
#
_symmetry.space_group_name_H-M   'P 1'
#
loop_
_entity.id
_entity.type
_entity.pdbx_description
1 polymer ?
#
loop_
_entity_poly.entity_id
_entity_poly.type
_entity_poly.pdbx_seq_one_letter_code
_entity_poly.pdbx_strand_id
1 'polypeptide(L)'
;MRPLNLTIAGFGPYADVQELDFTKLGQRGLYLITGDTGAGKTTIFDAITFALFGEASGGDRSADMLRSKYAGLDAPTYVELTFAYDGKEYTVRRSPEYERKKARGVGITRQAADAQLTYPDGRVVTKLKEVDRAVRDIIGVSREQFAQVAMISQGSFRQLLQADTKQRQKIFRDIFGTGLYVSLQEELKERAAQVKLRRDQAAAGIRQRSEERRV
;
A
#
# COMPACT_ATOMS: atom_id res chain seq x y z
N MET A 1 -10.15 -2.47 -7.78
CA MET A 1 -9.06 -2.43 -8.77
C MET A 1 -8.91 -3.82 -9.41
N ARG A 2 -8.78 -3.89 -10.74
CA ARG A 2 -8.53 -5.13 -11.49
C ARG A 2 -7.26 -4.95 -12.32
N PRO A 3 -6.20 -5.75 -12.14
CA PRO A 3 -5.04 -5.71 -13.01
C PRO A 3 -5.42 -6.22 -14.40
N LEU A 4 -4.90 -5.58 -15.44
CA LEU A 4 -5.11 -5.94 -16.84
C LEU A 4 -3.82 -6.47 -17.46
N ASN A 5 -2.74 -5.70 -17.40
CA ASN A 5 -1.42 -6.08 -17.90
C ASN A 5 -0.35 -5.72 -16.87
N LEU A 6 0.65 -6.59 -16.74
CA LEU A 6 1.82 -6.36 -15.91
C LEU A 6 3.07 -6.68 -16.70
N THR A 7 3.94 -5.69 -16.88
CA THR A 7 5.26 -5.86 -17.45
C THR A 7 6.30 -5.74 -16.35
N ILE A 8 7.17 -6.73 -16.26
CA ILE A 8 8.26 -6.81 -15.27
C ILE A 8 9.57 -6.91 -16.03
N ALA A 9 10.52 -6.03 -15.78
CA ALA A 9 11.82 -6.01 -16.42
C ALA A 9 12.95 -5.93 -15.40
N GLY A 10 13.89 -6.84 -15.42
CA GLY A 10 15.06 -6.84 -14.54
C GLY A 10 14.72 -6.78 -13.04
N PHE A 11 13.67 -7.48 -12.58
CA PHE A 11 13.09 -7.34 -11.26
C PHE A 11 12.96 -8.69 -10.56
N GLY A 12 13.42 -8.81 -9.33
CA GLY A 12 13.40 -10.04 -8.54
C GLY A 12 14.16 -11.18 -9.24
N PRO A 13 13.56 -12.35 -9.48
CA PRO A 13 14.19 -13.45 -10.20
C PRO A 13 14.16 -13.27 -11.72
N TYR A 14 13.40 -12.29 -12.24
CA TYR A 14 13.25 -12.05 -13.68
C TYR A 14 14.39 -11.17 -14.21
N ALA A 15 15.30 -11.75 -14.99
CA ALA A 15 16.40 -11.01 -15.63
C ALA A 15 15.91 -10.21 -16.84
N ASP A 16 15.03 -10.82 -17.63
CA ASP A 16 14.49 -10.28 -18.87
C ASP A 16 13.09 -9.68 -18.66
N VAL A 17 12.55 -9.11 -19.73
CA VAL A 17 11.18 -8.58 -19.73
C VAL A 17 10.18 -9.74 -19.72
N GLN A 18 9.26 -9.70 -18.78
CA GLN A 18 8.13 -10.62 -18.67
C GLN A 18 6.83 -9.84 -18.76
N GLU A 19 5.93 -10.29 -19.60
CA GLU A 19 4.61 -9.70 -19.79
C GLU A 19 3.52 -10.67 -19.34
N LEU A 20 2.66 -10.22 -18.45
CA LEU A 20 1.51 -10.98 -17.97
C LEU A 20 0.23 -10.26 -18.36
N ASP A 21 -0.53 -10.89 -19.25
CA ASP A 21 -1.84 -10.41 -19.67
C ASP A 21 -2.92 -11.12 -18.84
N PHE A 22 -3.42 -10.43 -17.83
CA PHE A 22 -4.46 -10.95 -16.94
C PHE A 22 -5.84 -11.04 -17.62
N THR A 23 -6.04 -10.37 -18.75
CA THR A 23 -7.30 -10.44 -19.49
C THR A 23 -7.52 -11.82 -20.10
N LYS A 24 -6.44 -12.55 -20.40
CA LYS A 24 -6.45 -13.92 -20.91
C LYS A 24 -6.74 -14.98 -19.85
N LEU A 25 -6.66 -14.65 -18.56
CA LEU A 25 -6.85 -15.61 -17.47
C LEU A 25 -8.31 -15.91 -17.15
N GLY A 26 -9.24 -15.42 -17.96
CA GLY A 26 -10.67 -15.68 -17.85
C GLY A 26 -11.46 -14.60 -17.12
N GLN A 27 -12.79 -14.65 -17.32
CA GLN A 27 -13.70 -13.60 -16.80
C GLN A 27 -14.12 -13.82 -15.35
N ARG A 28 -13.89 -15.01 -14.77
CA ARG A 28 -14.33 -15.34 -13.40
C ARG A 28 -13.47 -14.73 -12.30
N GLY A 29 -12.34 -14.11 -12.64
CA GLY A 29 -11.47 -13.41 -11.68
C GLY A 29 -10.73 -14.32 -10.67
N LEU A 30 -10.84 -15.65 -10.83
CA LEU A 30 -10.12 -16.63 -10.02
C LEU A 30 -9.17 -17.44 -10.91
N TYR A 31 -7.88 -17.39 -10.59
CA TYR A 31 -6.84 -18.14 -11.30
C TYR A 31 -5.75 -18.60 -10.34
N LEU A 32 -5.06 -19.65 -10.72
CA LEU A 32 -4.00 -20.26 -9.93
C LEU A 32 -2.65 -20.01 -10.60
N ILE A 33 -1.69 -19.48 -9.84
CA ILE A 33 -0.29 -19.33 -10.26
C ILE A 33 0.49 -20.46 -9.63
N THR A 34 0.99 -21.40 -10.46
CA THR A 34 1.78 -22.56 -10.04
C THR A 34 3.23 -22.44 -10.50
N GLY A 35 4.12 -23.18 -9.89
CA GLY A 35 5.54 -23.26 -10.23
C GLY A 35 6.38 -23.61 -9.01
N ASP A 36 7.67 -23.88 -9.23
CA ASP A 36 8.61 -24.27 -8.19
C ASP A 36 8.88 -23.19 -7.17
N THR A 37 9.43 -23.57 -6.02
CA THR A 37 9.88 -22.62 -5.02
C THR A 37 11.01 -21.75 -5.61
N GLY A 38 10.89 -20.44 -5.47
CA GLY A 38 11.86 -19.51 -6.08
C GLY A 38 11.52 -19.06 -7.51
N ALA A 39 10.53 -19.65 -8.18
CA ALA A 39 10.13 -19.29 -9.56
C ALA A 39 9.53 -17.86 -9.70
N GLY A 40 9.45 -17.09 -8.63
CA GLY A 40 9.00 -15.69 -8.70
C GLY A 40 7.50 -15.47 -8.52
N LYS A 41 6.71 -16.48 -8.11
CA LYS A 41 5.25 -16.33 -7.93
C LYS A 41 4.88 -15.14 -7.02
N THR A 42 5.55 -15.00 -5.90
CA THR A 42 5.35 -13.88 -4.96
C THR A 42 5.83 -12.56 -5.56
N THR A 43 6.84 -12.59 -6.41
CA THR A 43 7.40 -11.40 -7.05
C THR A 43 6.39 -10.70 -7.98
N ILE A 44 5.41 -11.44 -8.53
CA ILE A 44 4.30 -10.84 -9.29
C ILE A 44 3.51 -9.87 -8.40
N PHE A 45 3.21 -10.27 -7.16
CA PHE A 45 2.52 -9.42 -6.19
C PHE A 45 3.41 -8.27 -5.69
N ASP A 46 4.71 -8.53 -5.47
CA ASP A 46 5.68 -7.48 -5.16
C ASP A 46 5.75 -6.44 -6.28
N ALA A 47 5.73 -6.88 -7.54
CA ALA A 47 5.73 -6.01 -8.71
C ALA A 47 4.45 -5.14 -8.78
N ILE A 48 3.28 -5.72 -8.55
CA ILE A 48 2.01 -4.96 -8.49
C ILE A 48 2.07 -3.91 -7.38
N THR A 49 2.51 -4.30 -6.18
CA THR A 49 2.59 -3.39 -5.04
C THR A 49 3.63 -2.28 -5.28
N PHE A 50 4.79 -2.64 -5.85
CA PHE A 50 5.81 -1.68 -6.22
C PHE A 50 5.32 -0.70 -7.28
N ALA A 51 4.63 -1.17 -8.32
CA ALA A 51 4.06 -0.29 -9.34
C ALA A 51 3.10 0.74 -8.71
N LEU A 52 2.24 0.33 -7.80
CA LEU A 52 1.26 1.21 -7.17
C LEU A 52 1.88 2.14 -6.12
N PHE A 53 2.73 1.64 -5.25
CA PHE A 53 3.17 2.35 -4.05
C PHE A 53 4.68 2.64 -3.97
N GLY A 54 5.48 2.12 -4.90
CA GLY A 54 6.94 2.31 -4.90
C GLY A 54 7.70 1.43 -3.91
N GLU A 55 7.02 0.50 -3.25
CA GLU A 55 7.59 -0.41 -2.25
C GLU A 55 7.10 -1.84 -2.50
N ALA A 56 7.89 -2.85 -2.07
CA ALA A 56 7.47 -4.24 -2.14
C ALA A 56 6.32 -4.55 -1.18
N SER A 57 5.68 -5.69 -1.39
CA SER A 57 4.56 -6.15 -0.55
C SER A 57 4.95 -6.48 0.88
N GLY A 58 6.16 -6.99 1.10
CA GLY A 58 6.73 -7.29 2.42
C GLY A 58 7.64 -6.16 2.91
N GLY A 59 7.59 -5.84 4.21
CA GLY A 59 8.40 -4.78 4.81
C GLY A 59 9.91 -5.04 4.83
N ASP A 60 10.36 -6.25 4.48
CA ASP A 60 11.75 -6.69 4.62
C ASP A 60 12.61 -6.43 3.37
N ARG A 61 12.01 -5.94 2.28
CA ARG A 61 12.72 -5.68 1.01
C ARG A 61 12.71 -4.20 0.70
N SER A 62 13.90 -3.59 0.74
CA SER A 62 14.09 -2.22 0.26
C SER A 62 14.04 -2.16 -1.28
N ALA A 63 13.74 -0.99 -1.83
CA ALA A 63 13.55 -0.80 -3.27
C ALA A 63 14.80 -1.15 -4.09
N ASP A 64 16.00 -0.96 -3.54
CA ASP A 64 17.28 -1.33 -4.13
C ASP A 64 17.48 -2.86 -4.24
N MET A 65 16.81 -3.66 -3.38
CA MET A 65 16.82 -5.11 -3.45
C MET A 65 15.88 -5.68 -4.54
N LEU A 66 15.10 -4.83 -5.19
CA LEU A 66 14.11 -5.26 -6.17
C LEU A 66 14.73 -5.52 -7.55
N ARG A 67 15.92 -4.95 -7.85
CA ARG A 67 16.62 -5.27 -9.08
C ARG A 67 17.04 -6.73 -9.10
N SER A 68 16.84 -7.37 -10.23
CA SER A 68 17.30 -8.73 -10.47
C SER A 68 18.83 -8.81 -10.42
N LYS A 69 19.35 -9.73 -9.61
CA LYS A 69 20.78 -10.05 -9.57
C LYS A 69 21.26 -10.77 -10.85
N TYR A 70 20.31 -11.26 -11.65
CA TYR A 70 20.58 -11.97 -12.90
C TYR A 70 20.53 -11.04 -14.10
N ALA A 71 20.00 -9.81 -13.93
CA ALA A 71 19.93 -8.82 -15.00
C ALA A 71 21.31 -8.19 -15.26
N GLY A 72 21.72 -8.13 -16.51
CA GLY A 72 22.95 -7.45 -16.94
C GLY A 72 22.86 -5.93 -16.64
N LEU A 73 24.05 -5.29 -16.56
CA LEU A 73 24.11 -3.83 -16.33
C LEU A 73 23.48 -2.99 -17.46
N ASP A 74 23.26 -3.59 -18.63
CA ASP A 74 22.58 -2.95 -19.76
C ASP A 74 21.05 -3.11 -19.73
N ALA A 75 20.56 -4.08 -18.95
CA ALA A 75 19.13 -4.35 -18.83
C ALA A 75 18.44 -3.29 -17.97
N PRO A 76 17.31 -2.73 -18.45
CA PRO A 76 16.50 -1.81 -17.66
C PRO A 76 15.83 -2.55 -16.50
N THR A 77 15.54 -1.80 -15.42
CA THR A 77 14.73 -2.31 -14.32
C THR A 77 13.50 -1.43 -14.16
N TYR A 78 12.34 -2.00 -14.42
CA TYR A 78 11.06 -1.31 -14.23
C TYR A 78 9.92 -2.30 -14.05
N VAL A 79 8.84 -1.81 -13.51
CA VAL A 79 7.53 -2.46 -13.51
C VAL A 79 6.52 -1.51 -14.13
N GLU A 80 5.67 -2.04 -15.01
CA GLU A 80 4.55 -1.31 -15.58
C GLU A 80 3.27 -2.12 -15.36
N LEU A 81 2.28 -1.48 -14.77
CA LEU A 81 0.99 -2.07 -14.45
C LEU A 81 -0.11 -1.25 -15.11
N THR A 82 -0.90 -1.91 -15.96
CA THR A 82 -2.18 -1.38 -16.42
C THR A 82 -3.29 -2.02 -15.62
N PHE A 83 -4.18 -1.20 -15.07
CA PHE A 83 -5.28 -1.66 -14.24
C PHE A 83 -6.56 -0.86 -14.49
N ALA A 84 -7.70 -1.54 -14.31
CA ALA A 84 -9.02 -0.92 -14.33
C ALA A 84 -9.47 -0.58 -12.90
N TYR A 85 -9.99 0.63 -12.72
CA TYR A 85 -10.61 1.10 -11.48
C TYR A 85 -11.78 2.03 -11.80
N ASP A 86 -12.95 1.75 -11.24
CA ASP A 86 -14.18 2.50 -11.48
C ASP A 86 -14.50 2.70 -12.98
N GLY A 87 -14.39 1.62 -13.77
CA GLY A 87 -14.65 1.63 -15.20
C GLY A 87 -13.63 2.36 -16.07
N LYS A 88 -12.52 2.83 -15.51
CA LYS A 88 -11.47 3.58 -16.17
C LYS A 88 -10.15 2.79 -16.14
N GLU A 89 -9.31 2.99 -17.15
CA GLU A 89 -7.99 2.34 -17.23
C GLU A 89 -6.89 3.34 -16.90
N TYR A 90 -5.93 2.88 -16.11
CA TYR A 90 -4.75 3.62 -15.69
C TYR A 90 -3.51 2.76 -15.94
N THR A 91 -2.42 3.40 -16.35
CA THR A 91 -1.12 2.74 -16.48
C THR A 91 -0.11 3.43 -15.58
N VAL A 92 0.49 2.68 -14.69
CA VAL A 92 1.58 3.16 -13.81
C VAL A 92 2.85 2.41 -14.14
N ARG A 93 3.95 3.15 -14.36
CA ARG A 93 5.29 2.61 -14.57
C ARG A 93 6.22 3.16 -13.51
N ARG A 94 7.01 2.29 -12.91
CA ARG A 94 8.03 2.65 -11.91
C ARG A 94 9.34 1.93 -12.16
N SER A 95 10.40 2.65 -11.87
CA SER A 95 11.78 2.15 -11.87
C SER A 95 12.36 2.38 -10.48
N PRO A 96 12.94 1.38 -9.82
CA PRO A 96 13.71 1.63 -8.61
C PRO A 96 15.02 2.34 -8.95
N GLU A 97 15.75 2.78 -7.96
CA GLU A 97 17.12 3.21 -8.17
C GLU A 97 18.01 1.98 -8.40
N TYR A 98 18.87 2.02 -9.41
CA TYR A 98 19.77 0.91 -9.73
C TYR A 98 21.03 1.34 -10.49
N GLU A 99 22.05 0.50 -10.47
CA GLU A 99 23.29 0.69 -11.23
C GLU A 99 23.14 0.19 -12.67
N ARG A 100 23.63 0.98 -13.62
CA ARG A 100 23.70 0.63 -15.04
C ARG A 100 24.98 1.09 -15.67
N LYS A 101 25.34 0.57 -16.85
CA LYS A 101 26.43 1.11 -17.66
C LYS A 101 26.15 2.56 -18.05
N LYS A 102 27.22 3.35 -18.12
CA LYS A 102 27.11 4.71 -18.69
C LYS A 102 26.71 4.65 -20.15
N ALA A 103 25.83 5.54 -20.57
CA ALA A 103 25.41 5.65 -21.97
C ALA A 103 26.58 6.16 -22.86
N ARG A 104 27.54 6.90 -22.29
CA ARG A 104 28.75 7.38 -22.95
C ARG A 104 29.95 7.14 -22.05
N GLY A 105 31.03 6.60 -22.61
CA GLY A 105 32.25 6.25 -21.86
C GLY A 105 32.20 4.92 -21.15
N VAL A 106 33.30 4.58 -20.47
CA VAL A 106 33.43 3.34 -19.69
C VAL A 106 33.03 3.57 -18.25
N GLY A 107 32.37 2.59 -17.63
CA GLY A 107 32.04 2.59 -16.20
C GLY A 107 30.55 2.48 -15.90
N ILE A 108 30.23 2.54 -14.62
CA ILE A 108 28.90 2.37 -14.06
C ILE A 108 28.35 3.75 -13.66
N THR A 109 27.07 3.93 -13.76
CA THR A 109 26.34 5.10 -13.27
C THR A 109 25.07 4.63 -12.55
N ARG A 110 24.59 5.44 -11.61
CA ARG A 110 23.36 5.19 -10.90
C ARG A 110 22.20 5.82 -11.66
N GLN A 111 21.19 5.00 -11.99
CA GLN A 111 19.90 5.44 -12.49
C GLN A 111 19.02 5.79 -11.30
N ALA A 112 18.57 7.03 -11.22
CA ALA A 112 17.65 7.44 -10.16
C ALA A 112 16.29 6.74 -10.33
N ALA A 113 15.60 6.54 -9.20
CA ALA A 113 14.23 6.05 -9.20
C ALA A 113 13.32 7.02 -9.96
N ASP A 114 12.36 6.46 -10.69
CA ASP A 114 11.41 7.20 -11.51
C ASP A 114 10.01 6.60 -11.45
N ALA A 115 8.98 7.44 -11.65
CA ALA A 115 7.60 7.02 -11.70
C ALA A 115 6.80 7.85 -12.68
N GLN A 116 5.87 7.19 -13.36
CA GLN A 116 4.93 7.79 -14.31
C GLN A 116 3.56 7.14 -14.14
N LEU A 117 2.51 7.95 -14.14
CA LEU A 117 1.12 7.52 -14.19
C LEU A 117 0.42 8.15 -15.37
N THR A 118 -0.19 7.33 -16.21
CA THR A 118 -1.01 7.74 -17.35
C THR A 118 -2.49 7.54 -17.00
N TYR A 119 -3.27 8.58 -17.15
CA TYR A 119 -4.72 8.61 -16.94
C TYR A 119 -5.47 8.17 -18.20
N PRO A 120 -6.77 7.81 -18.07
CA PRO A 120 -7.61 7.40 -19.22
C PRO A 120 -7.75 8.47 -20.31
N ASP A 121 -7.62 9.74 -19.95
CA ASP A 121 -7.66 10.90 -20.86
C ASP A 121 -6.32 11.19 -21.55
N GLY A 122 -5.30 10.35 -21.31
CA GLY A 122 -3.95 10.53 -21.84
C GLY A 122 -3.07 11.50 -21.05
N ARG A 123 -3.58 12.12 -20.00
CA ARG A 123 -2.80 12.97 -19.10
C ARG A 123 -1.75 12.12 -18.37
N VAL A 124 -0.53 12.64 -18.30
CA VAL A 124 0.61 11.96 -17.66
C VAL A 124 1.08 12.77 -16.46
N VAL A 125 1.26 12.08 -15.34
CA VAL A 125 1.88 12.60 -14.12
C VAL A 125 3.21 11.90 -13.93
N THR A 126 4.25 12.67 -13.67
CA THR A 126 5.62 12.18 -13.41
C THR A 126 6.06 12.66 -12.04
N LYS A 127 7.23 12.22 -11.59
CA LYS A 127 7.81 12.39 -10.25
C LYS A 127 7.15 11.54 -9.16
N LEU A 128 7.99 10.87 -8.39
CA LEU A 128 7.60 9.89 -7.38
C LEU A 128 6.47 10.38 -6.47
N LYS A 129 6.62 11.55 -5.83
CA LYS A 129 5.63 12.08 -4.88
C LYS A 129 4.28 12.40 -5.51
N GLU A 130 4.28 12.90 -6.74
CA GLU A 130 3.05 13.24 -7.46
C GLU A 130 2.30 11.97 -7.89
N VAL A 131 3.03 10.96 -8.38
CA VAL A 131 2.48 9.65 -8.73
C VAL A 131 1.95 8.94 -7.48
N ASP A 132 2.67 8.98 -6.35
CA ASP A 132 2.22 8.38 -5.08
C ASP A 132 0.91 9.00 -4.58
N ARG A 133 0.78 10.33 -4.69
CA ARG A 133 -0.46 11.03 -4.35
C ARG A 133 -1.58 10.61 -5.28
N ALA A 134 -1.34 10.66 -6.60
CA ALA A 134 -2.34 10.34 -7.62
C ALA A 134 -2.85 8.88 -7.49
N VAL A 135 -1.96 7.92 -7.28
CA VAL A 135 -2.34 6.51 -7.06
C VAL A 135 -3.19 6.36 -5.79
N ARG A 136 -2.82 7.03 -4.69
CA ARG A 136 -3.62 7.04 -3.46
C ARG A 136 -5.00 7.64 -3.66
N ASP A 137 -5.07 8.75 -4.39
CA ASP A 137 -6.35 9.43 -4.67
C ASP A 137 -7.26 8.56 -5.55
N ILE A 138 -6.70 7.78 -6.48
CA ILE A 138 -7.44 6.85 -7.34
C ILE A 138 -7.92 5.64 -6.53
N ILE A 139 -7.01 4.97 -5.81
CA ILE A 139 -7.31 3.67 -5.16
C ILE A 139 -7.98 3.85 -3.80
N GLY A 140 -7.72 4.95 -3.10
CA GLY A 140 -8.33 5.29 -1.81
C GLY A 140 -7.77 4.51 -0.62
N VAL A 141 -6.69 3.74 -0.77
CA VAL A 141 -6.06 2.97 0.31
C VAL A 141 -4.55 3.18 0.35
N SER A 142 -3.96 3.05 1.54
CA SER A 142 -2.51 3.06 1.70
C SER A 142 -1.88 1.72 1.27
N ARG A 143 -0.55 1.68 1.12
CA ARG A 143 0.19 0.45 0.84
C ARG A 143 -0.11 -0.64 1.88
N GLU A 144 -0.09 -0.29 3.16
CA GLU A 144 -0.33 -1.20 4.27
C GLU A 144 -1.74 -1.78 4.19
N GLN A 145 -2.73 -0.93 3.95
CA GLN A 145 -4.13 -1.34 3.78
C GLN A 145 -4.28 -2.24 2.55
N PHE A 146 -3.66 -1.87 1.43
CA PHE A 146 -3.68 -2.68 0.21
C PHE A 146 -3.05 -4.06 0.44
N ALA A 147 -1.87 -4.11 1.07
CA ALA A 147 -1.20 -5.38 1.39
C ALA A 147 -2.04 -6.26 2.32
N GLN A 148 -2.76 -5.69 3.27
CA GLN A 148 -3.62 -6.43 4.20
C GLN A 148 -4.90 -6.97 3.54
N VAL A 149 -5.47 -6.23 2.58
CA VAL A 149 -6.74 -6.58 1.93
C VAL A 149 -6.51 -7.41 0.67
N ALA A 150 -5.57 -6.99 -0.18
CA ALA A 150 -5.35 -7.58 -1.50
C ALA A 150 -4.36 -8.74 -1.47
N MET A 151 -3.52 -8.83 -0.44
CA MET A 151 -2.43 -9.80 -0.37
C MET A 151 -2.42 -10.48 0.99
N ILE A 152 -3.03 -11.64 1.04
CA ILE A 152 -2.87 -12.52 2.19
C ILE A 152 -1.54 -13.28 2.01
N SER A 153 -0.45 -12.69 2.49
CA SER A 153 0.87 -13.34 2.42
C SER A 153 0.87 -14.67 3.20
N GLN A 154 1.70 -15.58 2.76
CA GLN A 154 1.90 -16.87 3.43
C GLN A 154 2.30 -16.63 4.90
N GLY A 155 1.43 -16.99 5.85
CA GLY A 155 1.59 -16.70 7.28
C GLY A 155 0.62 -15.63 7.83
N SER A 156 0.32 -14.57 7.10
CA SER A 156 -0.62 -13.53 7.57
C SER A 156 -2.07 -14.04 7.65
N PHE A 157 -2.46 -14.95 6.77
CA PHE A 157 -3.75 -15.63 6.86
C PHE A 157 -3.89 -16.43 8.15
N ARG A 158 -2.82 -17.13 8.55
CA ARG A 158 -2.78 -17.86 9.81
C ARG A 158 -2.88 -16.92 11.01
N GLN A 159 -2.22 -15.76 10.96
CA GLN A 159 -2.33 -14.74 12.00
C GLN A 159 -3.76 -14.20 12.12
N LEU A 160 -4.43 -13.93 11.00
CA LEU A 160 -5.83 -13.47 11.00
C LEU A 160 -6.78 -14.52 11.58
N LEU A 161 -6.59 -15.80 11.24
CA LEU A 161 -7.40 -16.89 11.76
C LEU A 161 -7.15 -17.16 13.25
N GLN A 162 -5.90 -17.02 13.70
CA GLN A 162 -5.48 -17.27 15.08
C GLN A 162 -5.59 -16.01 15.96
N ALA A 163 -5.81 -14.84 15.38
CA ALA A 163 -5.94 -13.58 16.09
C ALA A 163 -7.13 -13.63 17.07
N ASP A 164 -6.93 -13.09 18.25
CA ASP A 164 -8.02 -12.86 19.19
C ASP A 164 -8.99 -11.77 18.70
N THR A 165 -10.11 -11.58 19.37
CA THR A 165 -11.13 -10.59 18.97
C THR A 165 -10.58 -9.17 18.93
N LYS A 166 -9.67 -8.80 19.84
CA LYS A 166 -9.07 -7.46 19.87
C LYS A 166 -8.11 -7.24 18.72
N GLN A 167 -7.29 -8.24 18.40
CA GLN A 167 -6.36 -8.21 17.26
C GLN A 167 -7.11 -8.14 15.92
N ARG A 168 -8.17 -8.97 15.75
CA ARG A 168 -9.04 -8.89 14.56
C ARG A 168 -9.69 -7.52 14.43
N GLN A 169 -10.20 -6.97 15.52
CA GLN A 169 -10.82 -5.65 15.53
C GLN A 169 -9.82 -4.56 15.12
N LYS A 170 -8.56 -4.65 15.55
CA LYS A 170 -7.50 -3.73 15.12
C LYS A 170 -7.25 -3.86 13.62
N ILE A 171 -7.05 -5.08 13.10
CA ILE A 171 -6.85 -5.35 11.67
C ILE A 171 -8.02 -4.78 10.84
N PHE A 172 -9.26 -5.03 11.24
CA PHE A 172 -10.43 -4.49 10.53
C PHE A 172 -10.51 -2.96 10.61
N ARG A 173 -10.14 -2.35 11.73
CA ARG A 173 -10.08 -0.87 11.84
C ARG A 173 -9.05 -0.27 10.89
N ASP A 174 -7.90 -0.90 10.77
CA ASP A 174 -6.84 -0.47 9.85
C ASP A 174 -7.28 -0.64 8.39
N ILE A 175 -7.91 -1.77 8.05
CA ILE A 175 -8.45 -2.06 6.72
C ILE A 175 -9.53 -1.05 6.31
N PHE A 176 -10.49 -0.79 7.18
CA PHE A 176 -11.62 0.09 6.87
C PHE A 176 -11.37 1.58 7.16
N GLY A 177 -10.15 1.94 7.57
CA GLY A 177 -9.78 3.33 7.84
C GLY A 177 -10.60 3.99 8.94
N THR A 178 -11.13 3.21 9.90
CA THR A 178 -12.03 3.70 10.95
C THR A 178 -11.30 4.40 12.10
N GLY A 179 -10.01 4.66 11.99
CA GLY A 179 -9.20 5.36 12.99
C GLY A 179 -9.77 6.72 13.38
N LEU A 180 -10.30 7.48 12.42
CA LEU A 180 -10.95 8.77 12.66
C LEU A 180 -12.12 8.66 13.65
N TYR A 181 -12.95 7.62 13.53
CA TYR A 181 -14.07 7.42 14.44
C TYR A 181 -13.62 7.03 15.85
N VAL A 182 -12.50 6.33 15.98
CA VAL A 182 -11.90 6.00 17.28
C VAL A 182 -11.41 7.26 17.96
N SER A 183 -10.64 8.10 17.25
CA SER A 183 -10.16 9.38 17.78
C SER A 183 -11.30 10.30 18.20
N LEU A 184 -12.37 10.38 17.39
CA LEU A 184 -13.56 11.15 17.73
C LEU A 184 -14.25 10.58 19.00
N GLN A 185 -14.35 9.27 19.11
CA GLN A 185 -14.94 8.61 20.28
C GLN A 185 -14.13 8.88 21.56
N GLU A 186 -12.81 8.86 21.47
CA GLU A 186 -11.92 9.16 22.60
C GLU A 186 -12.05 10.62 23.01
N GLU A 187 -12.03 11.57 22.08
CA GLU A 187 -12.24 12.98 22.36
C GLU A 187 -13.61 13.26 23.01
N LEU A 188 -14.67 12.62 22.52
CA LEU A 188 -16.00 12.75 23.12
C LEU A 188 -16.06 12.19 24.53
N LYS A 189 -15.39 11.07 24.81
CA LYS A 189 -15.29 10.50 26.17
C LYS A 189 -14.55 11.44 27.12
N GLU A 190 -13.43 12.03 26.68
CA GLU A 190 -12.69 12.99 27.49
C GLU A 190 -13.52 14.24 27.80
N ARG A 191 -14.19 14.80 26.80
CA ARG A 191 -15.09 15.95 26.97
C ARG A 191 -16.24 15.63 27.92
N ALA A 192 -16.86 14.46 27.78
CA ALA A 192 -17.93 14.00 28.67
C ALA A 192 -17.45 13.87 30.12
N ALA A 193 -16.23 13.32 30.33
CA ALA A 193 -15.63 13.21 31.66
C ALA A 193 -15.37 14.59 32.29
N GLN A 194 -14.85 15.55 31.51
CA GLN A 194 -14.63 16.92 31.98
C GLN A 194 -15.94 17.63 32.37
N VAL A 195 -16.97 17.50 31.54
CA VAL A 195 -18.28 18.09 31.83
C VAL A 195 -18.89 17.45 33.10
N LYS A 196 -18.78 16.13 33.25
CA LYS A 196 -19.23 15.43 34.45
C LYS A 196 -18.52 15.92 35.70
N LEU A 197 -17.19 16.07 35.64
CA LEU A 197 -16.39 16.59 36.75
C LEU A 197 -16.83 18.01 37.16
N ARG A 198 -17.01 18.91 36.18
CA ARG A 198 -17.49 20.29 36.44
C ARG A 198 -18.89 20.30 37.05
N ARG A 199 -19.79 19.46 36.56
CA ARG A 199 -21.13 19.30 37.13
C ARG A 199 -21.08 18.85 38.59
N ASP A 200 -20.27 17.83 38.89
CA ASP A 200 -20.15 17.28 40.23
C ASP A 200 -19.53 18.28 41.22
N GLN A 201 -18.52 19.06 40.75
CA GLN A 201 -17.94 20.17 41.52
C GLN A 201 -18.99 21.27 41.82
N ALA A 202 -19.76 21.66 40.79
CA ALA A 202 -20.80 22.68 40.96
C ALA A 202 -21.90 22.18 41.92
N ALA A 203 -22.31 20.92 41.80
CA ALA A 203 -23.30 20.31 42.70
C ALA A 203 -22.81 20.23 44.15
N ALA A 204 -21.54 19.88 44.36
CA ALA A 204 -20.91 19.90 45.70
C ALA A 204 -20.87 21.33 46.29
N GLY A 205 -20.49 22.33 45.52
CA GLY A 205 -20.49 23.71 45.96
C GLY A 205 -21.87 24.26 46.29
N ILE A 206 -22.91 23.85 45.60
CA ILE A 206 -24.32 24.20 45.93
C ILE A 206 -24.74 23.55 47.26
N ARG A 207 -24.41 22.28 47.45
CA ARG A 207 -24.73 21.58 48.74
C ARG A 207 -24.05 22.24 49.92
N GLN A 208 -22.75 22.52 49.83
CA GLN A 208 -22.02 23.20 50.89
C GLN A 208 -22.63 24.55 51.24
N ARG A 209 -22.93 25.41 50.27
CA ARG A 209 -23.58 26.69 50.52
C ARG A 209 -24.98 26.57 51.12
N SER A 210 -25.72 25.52 50.77
CA SER A 210 -27.06 25.29 51.32
C SER A 210 -26.99 24.80 52.76
N GLU A 211 -25.93 24.10 53.17
CA GLU A 211 -25.68 23.70 54.53
C GLU A 211 -25.21 24.89 55.38
N GLU A 212 -24.30 25.71 54.89
CA GLU A 212 -23.84 26.95 55.56
C GLU A 212 -24.99 27.95 55.82
N ARG A 213 -26.05 27.98 55.03
CA ARG A 213 -27.22 28.85 55.21
C ARG A 213 -28.26 28.29 56.18
N ARG A 214 -28.11 27.05 56.66
CA ARG A 214 -29.02 26.41 57.60
C ARG A 214 -28.57 26.47 59.04
N VAL A 215 -27.35 26.95 59.26
CA VAL A 215 -26.79 27.29 60.59
C VAL A 215 -27.03 28.79 60.85
#